data_620cceb97f1602c1194dc7e1125c9bc0
#
_entry.id   620cceb97f1602c1194dc7e1125c9bc0
#
_cell.length_a   1.000
_cell.length_b   1.000
_cell.length_c   1.000
_cell.angle_alpha   90.00
_cell.angle_beta   90.00
_cell.angle_gamma   90.00
#
_symmetry.space_group_name_H-M   'P 1'
#
loop_
_entity.id
_entity.type
_entity.pdbx_description
1 polymer ?
#
loop_
_entity_poly.entity_id
_entity_poly.type
_entity_poly.pdbx_seq_one_letter_code
_entity_poly.pdbx_strand_id
1 'polypeptide(L)'
;MTTKVLLVDLDGTIRQTASGKTFIDEPTDQKAIEGVQEAIEHLSQKFVIIGVTNQGGVAAGHKSLASAIEEQRITLDLFPQISEIFFCPNWGDSCYQISRGNEPIEFSAPLSGDGTKISCRKPGYGMLLLASRPLAEAKDCIMIGDRPEDKTAAETCGIKFFWASVLRNPEEWQNLK
;
A
#
# COMPACT_ATOMS: atom_id res chain seq x y z
N MET A 1 -8.30 21.58 9.76
CA MET A 1 -8.47 20.78 8.53
C MET A 1 -8.25 19.33 8.89
N THR A 2 -9.13 18.42 8.49
CA THR A 2 -8.92 16.98 8.69
C THR A 2 -7.86 16.47 7.71
N THR A 3 -6.95 15.64 8.18
CA THR A 3 -5.97 14.96 7.31
C THR A 3 -6.70 13.99 6.40
N LYS A 4 -6.44 14.07 5.09
CA LYS A 4 -6.91 13.07 4.12
C LYS A 4 -5.81 12.07 3.83
N VAL A 5 -6.16 10.79 3.75
CA VAL A 5 -5.20 9.70 3.49
C VAL A 5 -5.55 8.97 2.20
N LEU A 6 -4.56 8.78 1.34
CA LEU A 6 -4.62 7.88 0.20
C LEU A 6 -3.82 6.62 0.55
N LEU A 7 -4.50 5.50 0.67
CA LEU A 7 -3.88 4.18 0.69
C LEU A 7 -3.73 3.69 -0.75
N VAL A 8 -2.53 3.28 -1.14
CA VAL A 8 -2.28 2.81 -2.50
C VAL A 8 -1.60 1.44 -2.48
N ASP A 9 -2.16 0.47 -3.20
CA ASP A 9 -1.46 -0.77 -3.47
C ASP A 9 -0.26 -0.51 -4.38
N LEU A 10 0.73 -1.40 -4.39
CA LEU A 10 1.99 -1.17 -5.10
C LEU A 10 2.08 -1.95 -6.41
N ASP A 11 2.10 -3.28 -6.33
CA ASP A 11 2.37 -4.15 -7.47
C ASP A 11 1.18 -4.21 -8.43
N GLY A 12 1.35 -3.74 -9.68
CA GLY A 12 0.27 -3.60 -10.67
C GLY A 12 -0.55 -2.31 -10.54
N THR A 13 -0.39 -1.57 -9.44
CA THR A 13 -1.07 -0.30 -9.18
C THR A 13 -0.18 0.89 -9.50
N ILE A 14 0.99 1.01 -8.86
CA ILE A 14 1.93 2.12 -9.10
C ILE A 14 3.28 1.66 -9.66
N ARG A 15 3.69 0.42 -9.39
CA ARG A 15 4.95 -0.16 -9.86
C ARG A 15 4.73 -1.49 -10.56
N GLN A 16 5.72 -1.87 -11.35
CA GLN A 16 5.82 -3.16 -12.03
C GLN A 16 7.29 -3.58 -12.12
N THR A 17 7.56 -4.84 -12.52
CA THR A 17 8.92 -5.29 -12.79
C THR A 17 9.53 -4.49 -13.93
N ALA A 18 10.81 -4.14 -13.82
CA ALA A 18 11.56 -3.52 -14.91
C ALA A 18 11.92 -4.56 -16.00
N SER A 19 12.17 -5.81 -15.59
CA SER A 19 12.51 -6.94 -16.46
C SER A 19 11.35 -7.51 -17.26
N GLY A 20 10.09 -7.21 -16.89
CA GLY A 20 8.89 -7.83 -17.48
C GLY A 20 8.51 -9.18 -16.87
N LYS A 21 9.18 -9.63 -15.80
CA LYS A 21 8.77 -10.81 -15.03
C LYS A 21 7.45 -10.55 -14.30
N THR A 22 6.78 -11.62 -13.88
CA THR A 22 5.51 -11.53 -13.16
C THR A 22 5.67 -10.97 -11.75
N PHE A 23 6.78 -11.29 -11.06
CA PHE A 23 7.05 -10.89 -9.68
C PHE A 23 8.40 -10.20 -9.55
N ILE A 24 8.49 -9.29 -8.59
CA ILE A 24 9.75 -8.66 -8.19
C ILE A 24 10.51 -9.66 -7.32
N ASP A 25 11.48 -10.36 -7.90
CA ASP A 25 12.37 -11.29 -7.18
C ASP A 25 13.56 -10.54 -6.57
N GLU A 26 14.14 -9.62 -7.35
CA GLU A 26 15.23 -8.75 -6.91
C GLU A 26 14.68 -7.36 -6.57
N PRO A 27 15.00 -6.78 -5.41
CA PRO A 27 14.46 -5.50 -4.96
C PRO A 27 14.60 -4.35 -5.97
N THR A 28 15.67 -4.37 -6.77
CA THR A 28 15.94 -3.36 -7.80
C THR A 28 15.17 -3.57 -9.10
N ASP A 29 14.54 -4.75 -9.30
CA ASP A 29 13.77 -5.06 -10.50
C ASP A 29 12.39 -4.42 -10.48
N GLN A 30 12.33 -3.09 -10.32
CA GLN A 30 11.09 -2.36 -10.29
C GLN A 30 11.18 -1.02 -11.02
N LYS A 31 10.06 -0.60 -11.58
CA LYS A 31 9.88 0.72 -12.21
C LYS A 31 8.46 1.20 -12.01
N ALA A 32 8.27 2.52 -12.06
CA ALA A 32 6.94 3.13 -12.08
C ALA A 32 6.14 2.66 -13.31
N ILE A 33 4.85 2.46 -13.13
CA ILE A 33 3.91 2.30 -14.26
C ILE A 33 3.78 3.68 -14.95
N GLU A 34 3.73 3.69 -16.26
CA GLU A 34 3.64 4.92 -17.07
C GLU A 34 2.43 5.79 -16.65
N GLY A 35 2.67 7.09 -16.50
CA GLY A 35 1.68 8.10 -16.09
C GLY A 35 1.39 8.17 -14.59
N VAL A 36 1.80 7.17 -13.80
CA VAL A 36 1.43 7.10 -12.37
C VAL A 36 2.23 8.09 -11.52
N GLN A 37 3.47 8.39 -11.84
CA GLN A 37 4.28 9.33 -11.05
C GLN A 37 3.64 10.72 -11.01
N GLU A 38 3.12 11.21 -12.15
CA GLU A 38 2.42 12.50 -12.23
C GLU A 38 1.15 12.51 -11.37
N ALA A 39 0.36 11.42 -11.40
CA ALA A 39 -0.83 11.28 -10.58
C ALA A 39 -0.48 11.30 -9.07
N ILE A 40 0.54 10.55 -8.65
CA ILE A 40 1.00 10.50 -7.25
C ILE A 40 1.51 11.87 -6.80
N GLU A 41 2.28 12.57 -7.63
CA GLU A 41 2.74 13.93 -7.33
C GLU A 41 1.56 14.90 -7.13
N HIS A 42 0.58 14.90 -8.02
CA HIS A 42 -0.62 15.74 -7.87
C HIS A 42 -1.43 15.39 -6.62
N LEU A 43 -1.67 14.09 -6.39
CA LEU A 43 -2.46 13.63 -5.25
C LEU A 43 -1.78 13.92 -3.90
N SER A 44 -0.45 13.96 -3.85
CA SER A 44 0.30 14.30 -2.64
C SER A 44 0.05 15.73 -2.13
N GLN A 45 -0.48 16.62 -2.97
CA GLN A 45 -0.88 17.97 -2.58
C GLN A 45 -2.16 17.99 -1.73
N LYS A 46 -2.95 16.90 -1.78
CA LYS A 46 -4.26 16.80 -1.11
C LYS A 46 -4.31 15.70 -0.06
N PHE A 47 -3.45 14.67 -0.18
CA PHE A 47 -3.47 13.46 0.63
C PHE A 47 -2.08 13.16 1.20
N VAL A 48 -2.04 12.64 2.42
CA VAL A 48 -0.91 11.83 2.88
C VAL A 48 -1.00 10.48 2.18
N ILE A 49 0.04 10.11 1.43
CA ILE A 49 0.02 8.88 0.63
C ILE A 49 0.81 7.78 1.36
N ILE A 50 0.18 6.62 1.54
CA ILE A 50 0.75 5.45 2.22
C ILE A 50 0.60 4.22 1.33
N GLY A 51 1.71 3.53 1.08
CA GLY A 51 1.69 2.25 0.37
C GLY A 51 1.18 1.11 1.24
N VAL A 52 0.36 0.19 0.68
CA VAL A 52 -0.16 -0.98 1.39
C VAL A 52 -0.11 -2.21 0.48
N THR A 53 0.80 -3.16 0.74
CA THR A 53 1.04 -4.28 -0.17
C THR A 53 1.11 -5.65 0.51
N ASN A 54 0.63 -6.69 -0.16
CA ASN A 54 0.84 -8.09 0.24
C ASN A 54 2.16 -8.59 -0.34
N GLN A 55 3.08 -9.01 0.52
CA GLN A 55 4.37 -9.62 0.13
C GLN A 55 4.40 -11.13 0.42
N GLY A 56 3.43 -11.85 -0.13
CA GLY A 56 3.26 -13.29 0.11
C GLY A 56 4.44 -14.16 -0.33
N GLY A 57 5.32 -13.65 -1.18
CA GLY A 57 6.55 -14.34 -1.57
C GLY A 57 7.48 -14.64 -0.38
N VAL A 58 7.41 -13.86 0.70
CA VAL A 58 8.17 -14.12 1.94
C VAL A 58 7.63 -15.38 2.63
N ALA A 59 6.31 -15.45 2.87
CA ALA A 59 5.68 -16.63 3.47
C ALA A 59 5.82 -17.89 2.62
N ALA A 60 5.85 -17.75 1.30
CA ALA A 60 6.02 -18.85 0.35
C ALA A 60 7.49 -19.28 0.19
N GLY A 61 8.45 -18.58 0.82
CA GLY A 61 9.87 -18.89 0.74
C GLY A 61 10.56 -18.49 -0.57
N HIS A 62 9.92 -17.65 -1.39
CA HIS A 62 10.49 -17.17 -2.66
C HIS A 62 11.44 -15.99 -2.47
N LYS A 63 11.28 -15.22 -1.40
CA LYS A 63 12.19 -14.12 -1.03
C LYS A 63 12.35 -14.02 0.49
N SER A 64 13.45 -13.44 0.93
CA SER A 64 13.68 -13.18 2.36
C SER A 64 12.89 -11.94 2.83
N LEU A 65 12.66 -11.84 4.15
CA LEU A 65 12.11 -10.62 4.75
C LEU A 65 13.02 -9.40 4.49
N ALA A 66 14.34 -9.59 4.57
CA ALA A 66 15.30 -8.51 4.28
C ALA A 66 15.17 -7.99 2.83
N SER A 67 15.00 -8.90 1.86
CA SER A 67 14.75 -8.54 0.46
C SER A 67 13.42 -7.78 0.30
N ALA A 68 12.35 -8.20 1.01
CA ALA A 68 11.07 -7.49 0.96
C ALA A 68 11.17 -6.09 1.58
N ILE A 69 11.92 -5.91 2.66
CA ILE A 69 12.18 -4.60 3.28
C ILE A 69 12.93 -3.69 2.30
N GLU A 70 14.00 -4.18 1.68
CA GLU A 70 14.78 -3.41 0.71
C GLU A 70 13.95 -3.03 -0.52
N GLU A 71 13.10 -3.93 -1.00
CA GLU A 71 12.15 -3.65 -2.09
C GLU A 71 11.26 -2.45 -1.77
N GLN A 72 10.73 -2.35 -0.53
CA GLN A 72 9.89 -1.21 -0.13
C GLN A 72 10.70 0.08 0.02
N ARG A 73 11.97 0.03 0.47
CA ARG A 73 12.86 1.18 0.53
C ARG A 73 13.11 1.76 -0.86
N ILE A 74 13.42 0.91 -1.84
CA ILE A 74 13.59 1.31 -3.24
C ILE A 74 12.28 1.90 -3.80
N THR A 75 11.11 1.36 -3.43
CA THR A 75 9.84 1.95 -3.83
C THR A 75 9.64 3.36 -3.26
N LEU A 76 10.02 3.58 -2.01
CA LEU A 76 9.99 4.93 -1.42
C LEU A 76 10.89 5.90 -2.18
N ASP A 77 12.06 5.45 -2.65
CA ASP A 77 12.96 6.28 -3.46
C ASP A 77 12.37 6.56 -4.86
N LEU A 78 11.70 5.57 -5.46
CA LEU A 78 11.02 5.71 -6.73
C LEU A 78 9.82 6.68 -6.68
N PHE A 79 9.15 6.75 -5.51
CA PHE A 79 8.00 7.63 -5.25
C PHE A 79 8.23 8.48 -3.99
N PRO A 80 8.97 9.61 -4.10
CA PRO A 80 9.30 10.46 -2.95
C PRO A 80 8.09 11.01 -2.19
N GLN A 81 6.92 11.07 -2.84
CA GLN A 81 5.66 11.57 -2.28
C GLN A 81 4.97 10.58 -1.34
N ILE A 82 5.32 9.29 -1.40
CA ILE A 82 4.81 8.28 -0.46
C ILE A 82 5.55 8.46 0.86
N SER A 83 4.80 8.66 1.94
CA SER A 83 5.36 8.89 3.28
C SER A 83 5.96 7.62 3.88
N GLU A 84 5.27 6.52 3.74
CA GLU A 84 5.62 5.22 4.32
C GLU A 84 4.90 4.09 3.58
N ILE A 85 5.38 2.86 3.77
CA ILE A 85 4.80 1.66 3.19
C ILE A 85 4.54 0.64 4.30
N PHE A 86 3.33 0.11 4.35
CA PHE A 86 2.98 -1.08 5.12
C PHE A 86 2.97 -2.30 4.21
N PHE A 87 3.58 -3.40 4.63
CA PHE A 87 3.51 -4.65 3.88
C PHE A 87 3.29 -5.86 4.79
N CYS A 88 2.52 -6.83 4.31
CA CYS A 88 2.28 -8.09 5.01
C CYS A 88 3.16 -9.20 4.41
N PRO A 89 4.19 -9.70 5.14
CA PRO A 89 5.10 -10.73 4.63
C PRO A 89 4.60 -12.16 4.85
N ASN A 90 3.51 -12.33 5.61
CA ASN A 90 2.99 -13.61 6.06
C ASN A 90 1.52 -13.80 5.68
N TRP A 91 0.84 -14.73 6.36
CA TRP A 91 -0.56 -15.04 6.08
C TRP A 91 -1.55 -14.10 6.79
N GLY A 92 -1.07 -13.02 7.40
CA GLY A 92 -1.91 -11.97 7.98
C GLY A 92 -1.70 -11.73 9.47
N ASP A 93 -0.72 -12.39 10.08
CA ASP A 93 -0.44 -12.29 11.53
C ASP A 93 0.23 -10.99 11.94
N SER A 94 1.00 -10.40 11.03
CA SER A 94 1.67 -9.12 11.24
C SER A 94 1.87 -8.36 9.93
N CYS A 95 2.24 -7.09 10.04
CA CYS A 95 2.76 -6.28 8.93
C CYS A 95 3.93 -5.42 9.41
N TYR A 96 4.74 -4.96 8.45
CA TYR A 96 5.87 -4.09 8.67
C TYR A 96 5.59 -2.71 8.10
N GLN A 97 5.97 -1.67 8.84
CA GLN A 97 6.02 -0.28 8.39
C GLN A 97 7.45 0.07 7.99
N ILE A 98 7.61 0.61 6.80
CA ILE A 98 8.88 1.11 6.27
C ILE A 98 8.72 2.60 6.02
N SER A 99 9.62 3.40 6.59
CA SER A 99 9.75 4.83 6.35
C SER A 99 11.20 5.21 6.11
N ARG A 100 11.44 6.37 5.47
CA ARG A 100 12.80 6.81 5.12
C ARG A 100 13.62 7.09 6.38
N GLY A 101 14.84 6.56 6.41
CA GLY A 101 15.80 6.83 7.47
C GLY A 101 15.51 6.15 8.81
N ASN A 102 14.46 5.30 8.88
CA ASN A 102 14.10 4.60 10.11
C ASN A 102 14.26 3.07 9.97
N GLU A 103 14.42 2.40 11.09
CA GLU A 103 14.35 0.95 11.14
C GLU A 103 12.91 0.48 10.88
N PRO A 104 12.74 -0.71 10.25
CA PRO A 104 11.42 -1.32 10.08
C PRO A 104 10.73 -1.55 11.42
N ILE A 105 9.43 -1.25 11.48
CA ILE A 105 8.60 -1.50 12.67
C ILE A 105 7.62 -2.62 12.35
N GLU A 106 7.63 -3.68 13.16
CA GLU A 106 6.65 -4.76 13.07
C GLU A 106 5.43 -4.47 13.94
N PHE A 107 4.24 -4.64 13.37
CA PHE A 107 2.95 -4.57 14.05
C PHE A 107 2.25 -5.91 13.98
N SER A 108 1.81 -6.42 15.13
CA SER A 108 0.88 -7.55 15.15
C SER A 108 -0.46 -7.17 14.52
N ALA A 109 -1.17 -8.16 13.96
CA ALA A 109 -2.51 -7.96 13.45
C ALA A 109 -3.43 -7.40 14.53
N PRO A 110 -4.18 -6.32 14.23
CA PRO A 110 -5.06 -5.69 15.21
C PRO A 110 -6.22 -6.62 15.61
N LEU A 111 -6.82 -6.35 16.77
CA LEU A 111 -7.99 -7.08 17.25
C LEU A 111 -9.25 -6.24 17.04
N SER A 112 -10.33 -6.90 16.66
CA SER A 112 -11.69 -6.35 16.69
C SER A 112 -12.21 -6.22 18.12
N GLY A 113 -13.35 -5.55 18.29
CA GLY A 113 -13.94 -5.33 19.61
C GLY A 113 -14.31 -6.60 20.37
N ASP A 114 -14.49 -7.72 19.68
CA ASP A 114 -14.75 -9.05 20.26
C ASP A 114 -13.47 -9.88 20.48
N GLY A 115 -12.29 -9.31 20.21
CA GLY A 115 -11.00 -9.96 20.36
C GLY A 115 -10.58 -10.81 19.16
N THR A 116 -11.35 -10.85 18.07
CA THR A 116 -10.98 -11.57 16.85
C THR A 116 -9.84 -10.85 16.14
N LYS A 117 -8.83 -11.61 15.68
CA LYS A 117 -7.69 -11.07 14.92
C LYS A 117 -8.15 -10.59 13.53
N ILE A 118 -7.81 -9.36 13.19
CA ILE A 118 -8.08 -8.76 11.86
C ILE A 118 -6.83 -8.96 11.00
N SER A 119 -6.89 -9.87 10.04
CA SER A 119 -5.74 -10.17 9.16
C SER A 119 -5.14 -8.93 8.53
N CYS A 120 -3.81 -8.79 8.60
CA CYS A 120 -3.05 -7.78 7.89
C CYS A 120 -2.97 -8.04 6.39
N ARG A 121 -3.15 -9.30 5.95
CA ARG A 121 -3.12 -9.67 4.53
C ARG A 121 -4.45 -9.35 3.86
N LYS A 122 -4.45 -8.51 2.83
CA LYS A 122 -5.63 -8.25 1.99
C LYS A 122 -6.12 -9.58 1.36
N PRO A 123 -7.43 -9.92 1.41
CA PRO A 123 -8.58 -9.05 1.64
C PRO A 123 -8.89 -8.72 3.12
N GLY A 124 -8.10 -9.19 4.10
CA GLY A 124 -8.17 -8.66 5.45
C GLY A 124 -7.79 -7.18 5.49
N TYR A 125 -8.35 -6.43 6.42
CA TYR A 125 -8.20 -4.97 6.47
C TYR A 125 -7.30 -4.49 7.62
N GLY A 126 -6.64 -5.39 8.35
CA GLY A 126 -5.80 -5.05 9.50
C GLY A 126 -4.66 -4.09 9.14
N MET A 127 -4.00 -4.30 7.99
CA MET A 127 -2.95 -3.40 7.51
C MET A 127 -3.48 -2.00 7.19
N LEU A 128 -4.68 -1.90 6.59
CA LEU A 128 -5.32 -0.62 6.28
C LEU A 128 -5.65 0.16 7.55
N LEU A 129 -6.14 -0.54 8.60
CA LEU A 129 -6.40 0.08 9.90
C LEU A 129 -5.14 0.65 10.53
N LEU A 130 -4.05 -0.11 10.54
CA LEU A 130 -2.77 0.32 11.11
C LEU A 130 -2.21 1.53 10.37
N ALA A 131 -2.32 1.55 9.03
CA ALA A 131 -1.83 2.62 8.19
C ALA A 131 -2.66 3.92 8.30
N SER A 132 -3.99 3.83 8.41
CA SER A 132 -4.86 5.02 8.31
C SER A 132 -5.30 5.61 9.63
N ARG A 133 -5.68 4.77 10.62
CA ARG A 133 -6.29 5.24 11.88
C ARG A 133 -5.47 6.25 12.70
N PRO A 134 -4.13 6.20 12.73
CA PRO A 134 -3.36 7.22 13.43
C PRO A 134 -3.51 8.62 12.83
N LEU A 135 -3.94 8.73 11.56
CA LEU A 135 -3.96 9.96 10.79
C LEU A 135 -5.36 10.49 10.47
N ALA A 136 -6.32 9.59 10.18
CA ALA A 136 -7.62 9.97 9.66
C ALA A 136 -8.73 8.95 9.99
N GLU A 137 -9.98 9.40 9.92
CA GLU A 137 -11.14 8.50 9.96
C GLU A 137 -11.37 7.89 8.55
N ALA A 138 -12.06 6.74 8.49
CA ALA A 138 -12.31 6.02 7.23
C ALA A 138 -12.96 6.89 6.14
N LYS A 139 -13.84 7.81 6.53
CA LYS A 139 -14.51 8.75 5.60
C LYS A 139 -13.55 9.74 4.92
N ASP A 140 -12.40 10.00 5.55
CA ASP A 140 -11.35 10.91 5.06
C ASP A 140 -10.23 10.12 4.33
N CYS A 141 -10.44 8.82 4.14
CA CYS A 141 -9.53 7.92 3.46
C CYS A 141 -10.10 7.46 2.12
N ILE A 142 -9.21 7.28 1.14
CA ILE A 142 -9.50 6.56 -0.10
C ILE A 142 -8.44 5.48 -0.31
N MET A 143 -8.80 4.42 -1.04
CA MET A 143 -7.86 3.38 -1.45
C MET A 143 -7.89 3.19 -2.95
N ILE A 144 -6.70 3.03 -3.54
CA ILE A 144 -6.51 2.69 -4.95
C ILE A 144 -5.76 1.35 -5.03
N GLY A 145 -6.27 0.42 -5.84
CA GLY A 145 -5.67 -0.90 -6.04
C GLY A 145 -6.10 -1.54 -7.35
N ASP A 146 -5.44 -2.64 -7.73
CA ASP A 146 -5.69 -3.34 -8.99
C ASP A 146 -6.41 -4.69 -8.81
N ARG A 147 -6.62 -5.14 -7.56
CA ARG A 147 -7.17 -6.47 -7.26
C ARG A 147 -8.48 -6.42 -6.47
N PRO A 148 -9.34 -7.46 -6.61
CA PRO A 148 -10.54 -7.60 -5.79
C PRO A 148 -10.26 -7.62 -4.28
N GLU A 149 -9.10 -8.15 -3.86
CA GLU A 149 -8.65 -8.17 -2.47
C GLU A 149 -8.46 -6.78 -1.89
N ASP A 150 -7.98 -5.84 -2.70
CA ASP A 150 -7.82 -4.43 -2.32
C ASP A 150 -9.19 -3.79 -2.06
N LYS A 151 -10.11 -4.01 -3.01
CA LYS A 151 -11.48 -3.53 -2.92
C LYS A 151 -12.18 -4.08 -1.68
N THR A 152 -12.12 -5.39 -1.46
CA THR A 152 -12.76 -6.03 -0.31
C THR A 152 -12.20 -5.50 1.01
N ALA A 153 -10.87 -5.35 1.13
CA ALA A 153 -10.24 -4.79 2.32
C ALA A 153 -10.69 -3.35 2.59
N ALA A 154 -10.73 -2.50 1.56
CA ALA A 154 -11.15 -1.10 1.67
C ALA A 154 -12.62 -0.99 2.09
N GLU A 155 -13.53 -1.68 1.39
CA GLU A 155 -14.97 -1.64 1.68
C GLU A 155 -15.29 -2.17 3.08
N THR A 156 -14.63 -3.25 3.52
CA THR A 156 -14.79 -3.79 4.89
C THR A 156 -14.32 -2.79 5.95
N CYS A 157 -13.28 -2.02 5.65
CA CYS A 157 -12.76 -0.96 6.52
C CYS A 157 -13.59 0.34 6.48
N GLY A 158 -14.59 0.43 5.60
CA GLY A 158 -15.40 1.64 5.36
C GLY A 158 -14.68 2.72 4.55
N ILE A 159 -13.63 2.35 3.83
CA ILE A 159 -12.81 3.24 2.99
C ILE A 159 -13.31 3.18 1.54
N LYS A 160 -13.44 4.35 0.90
CA LYS A 160 -13.84 4.43 -0.51
C LYS A 160 -12.75 3.87 -1.41
N PHE A 161 -13.12 2.96 -2.32
CA PHE A 161 -12.19 2.30 -3.24
C PHE A 161 -12.28 2.85 -4.67
N PHE A 162 -11.12 2.89 -5.34
CA PHE A 162 -10.97 3.18 -6.76
C PHE A 162 -10.03 2.16 -7.41
N TRP A 163 -10.33 1.78 -8.66
CA TRP A 163 -9.45 0.92 -9.43
C TRP A 163 -8.17 1.66 -9.88
N ALA A 164 -7.06 0.93 -9.99
CA ALA A 164 -5.75 1.46 -10.38
C ALA A 164 -5.76 2.23 -11.72
N SER A 165 -6.71 1.93 -12.62
CA SER A 165 -6.90 2.67 -13.87
C SER A 165 -7.09 4.18 -13.67
N VAL A 166 -7.64 4.61 -12.52
CA VAL A 166 -7.82 6.03 -12.21
C VAL A 166 -6.49 6.79 -12.25
N LEU A 167 -5.38 6.17 -11.83
CA LEU A 167 -4.06 6.81 -11.82
C LEU A 167 -3.48 7.07 -13.22
N ARG A 168 -4.03 6.44 -14.25
CA ARG A 168 -3.59 6.57 -15.65
C ARG A 168 -4.47 7.54 -16.44
N ASN A 169 -5.52 8.09 -15.82
CA ASN A 169 -6.44 9.01 -16.44
C ASN A 169 -6.41 10.38 -15.72
N PRO A 170 -5.76 11.42 -16.30
CA PRO A 170 -5.67 12.74 -15.68
C PRO A 170 -7.03 13.36 -15.33
N GLU A 171 -8.06 13.14 -16.14
CA GLU A 171 -9.40 13.66 -15.88
C GLU A 171 -10.03 13.03 -14.61
N GLU A 172 -9.68 11.77 -14.30
CA GLU A 172 -10.19 11.07 -13.13
C GLU A 172 -9.41 11.43 -11.86
N TRP A 173 -8.06 11.32 -11.86
CA TRP A 173 -7.31 11.56 -10.63
C TRP A 173 -7.28 13.03 -10.19
N GLN A 174 -7.39 13.99 -11.11
CA GLN A 174 -7.51 15.42 -10.76
C GLN A 174 -8.78 15.72 -9.93
N ASN A 175 -9.82 14.93 -10.11
CA ASN A 175 -11.12 15.09 -9.45
C ASN A 175 -11.29 14.24 -8.18
N LEU A 176 -10.30 13.47 -7.77
CA LEU A 176 -10.34 12.73 -6.49
C LEU A 176 -10.39 13.71 -5.30
N LYS A 177 -11.34 13.45 -4.39
CA LYS A 177 -11.64 14.28 -3.22
C LYS A 177 -11.58 13.47 -1.94
#